data_7531cc04cded406de4d12ecd38ccb03c
#
_entry.id   7531cc04cded406de4d12ecd38ccb03c
#
_cell.length_a   1.000
_cell.length_b   1.000
_cell.length_c   1.000
_cell.angle_alpha   90.00
_cell.angle_beta   90.00
_cell.angle_gamma   90.00
#
_symmetry.space_group_name_H-M   'P 1'
#
loop_
_entity.id
_entity.type
_entity.pdbx_description
1 polymer ?
#
loop_
_entity_poly.entity_id
_entity_poly.type
_entity_poly.pdbx_seq_one_letter_code
_entity_poly.pdbx_strand_id
1 'polypeptide(L)'
;MILVAADRIANGIYDEAYIGMHATALAVRDIFEEGNSGTYHLDENGDLWKGETMNISQAFGIVDHIKQNTGMEVTVFWGDTRVLTSIVNEEGERQINTNASEEIVSRVMEKGGTYQERNVEILGRKYIVCYIPVYQENSKESVGMIFLGTPQEK
;
A
#
# COMPACT_ATOMS: atom_id res chain seq x y z
N MET A 1 -25.29 -16.81 -21.69
CA MET A 1 -24.38 -16.09 -22.60
C MET A 1 -24.11 -14.68 -22.11
N ILE A 2 -25.17 -13.89 -21.90
CA ILE A 2 -25.00 -12.49 -21.48
C ILE A 2 -24.27 -12.39 -20.15
N LEU A 3 -24.60 -13.26 -19.19
CA LEU A 3 -23.95 -13.23 -17.88
C LEU A 3 -22.46 -13.50 -17.96
N VAL A 4 -22.06 -14.46 -18.83
CA VAL A 4 -20.66 -14.78 -19.03
C VAL A 4 -19.90 -13.59 -19.63
N ALA A 5 -20.52 -12.93 -20.62
CA ALA A 5 -19.90 -11.74 -21.24
C ALA A 5 -19.77 -10.59 -20.23
N ALA A 6 -20.82 -10.37 -19.42
CA ALA A 6 -20.80 -9.32 -18.40
C ALA A 6 -19.71 -9.58 -17.36
N ASP A 7 -19.57 -10.84 -16.94
CA ASP A 7 -18.52 -11.21 -15.97
C ASP A 7 -17.13 -10.95 -16.53
N ARG A 8 -16.92 -11.29 -17.80
CA ARG A 8 -15.61 -11.06 -18.44
C ARG A 8 -15.28 -9.58 -18.53
N ILE A 9 -16.26 -8.75 -18.87
CA ILE A 9 -16.05 -7.30 -18.95
C ILE A 9 -15.72 -6.74 -17.57
N ALA A 10 -16.50 -7.12 -16.55
CA ALA A 10 -16.27 -6.66 -15.18
C ALA A 10 -14.90 -7.09 -14.68
N ASN A 11 -14.52 -8.35 -14.91
CA ASN A 11 -13.22 -8.85 -14.48
C ASN A 11 -12.09 -8.15 -15.23
N GLY A 12 -12.26 -7.84 -16.50
CA GLY A 12 -11.26 -7.12 -17.29
C GLY A 12 -11.02 -5.72 -16.76
N ILE A 13 -12.09 -5.02 -16.33
CA ILE A 13 -11.98 -3.70 -15.74
C ILE A 13 -11.18 -3.76 -14.43
N TYR A 14 -11.48 -4.74 -13.57
CA TYR A 14 -10.75 -4.91 -12.33
C TYR A 14 -9.31 -5.34 -12.59
N ASP A 15 -9.06 -6.17 -13.61
CA ASP A 15 -7.71 -6.60 -13.95
C ASP A 15 -6.85 -5.41 -14.34
N GLU A 16 -7.39 -4.47 -15.12
CA GLU A 16 -6.66 -3.25 -15.48
C GLU A 16 -6.35 -2.41 -14.25
N ALA A 17 -7.32 -2.27 -13.33
CA ALA A 17 -7.10 -1.55 -12.08
C ALA A 17 -5.99 -2.20 -11.26
N TYR A 18 -6.01 -3.52 -11.14
CA TYR A 18 -4.97 -4.25 -10.39
C TYR A 18 -3.60 -4.09 -11.02
N ILE A 19 -3.50 -4.14 -12.34
CA ILE A 19 -2.22 -3.95 -13.03
C ILE A 19 -1.67 -2.56 -12.73
N GLY A 20 -2.49 -1.54 -12.85
CA GLY A 20 -2.09 -0.16 -12.58
C GLY A 20 -1.70 0.05 -11.12
N MET A 21 -2.47 -0.51 -10.20
CA MET A 21 -2.18 -0.40 -8.78
C MET A 21 -0.90 -1.14 -8.40
N HIS A 22 -0.69 -2.33 -8.98
CA HIS A 22 0.54 -3.08 -8.73
C HIS A 22 1.76 -2.32 -9.24
N ALA A 23 1.66 -1.75 -10.44
CA ALA A 23 2.74 -0.94 -11.00
C ALA A 23 3.03 0.28 -10.11
N THR A 24 1.98 0.94 -9.61
CA THR A 24 2.14 2.08 -8.70
C THR A 24 2.78 1.66 -7.39
N ALA A 25 2.38 0.51 -6.84
CA ALA A 25 2.97 0.00 -5.60
C ALA A 25 4.47 -0.25 -5.77
N LEU A 26 4.87 -0.86 -6.89
CA LEU A 26 6.28 -1.09 -7.19
C LEU A 26 7.03 0.23 -7.34
N ALA A 27 6.43 1.21 -8.00
CA ALA A 27 7.04 2.53 -8.17
C ALA A 27 7.23 3.24 -6.82
N VAL A 28 6.25 3.14 -5.93
CA VAL A 28 6.36 3.72 -4.59
C VAL A 28 7.51 3.07 -3.83
N ARG A 29 7.62 1.75 -3.88
CA ARG A 29 8.71 1.04 -3.24
C ARG A 29 10.06 1.51 -3.79
N ASP A 30 10.16 1.68 -5.11
CA ASP A 30 11.40 2.15 -5.74
C ASP A 30 11.74 3.57 -5.31
N ILE A 31 10.75 4.45 -5.13
CA ILE A 31 10.99 5.81 -4.64
C ILE A 31 11.70 5.79 -3.30
N PHE A 32 11.29 4.89 -2.41
CA PHE A 32 11.92 4.81 -1.09
C PHE A 32 13.28 4.12 -1.13
N GLU A 33 13.50 3.21 -2.05
CA GLU A 33 14.72 2.40 -2.08
C GLU A 33 15.82 3.00 -2.94
N GLU A 34 15.47 3.60 -4.08
CA GLU A 34 16.47 4.07 -5.02
C GLU A 34 17.22 5.27 -4.46
N GLY A 35 18.56 5.16 -4.42
CA GLY A 35 19.40 6.22 -3.89
C GLY A 35 19.44 6.28 -2.37
N ASN A 36 18.76 5.37 -1.69
CA ASN A 36 18.69 5.33 -0.22
C ASN A 36 19.18 3.99 0.30
N SER A 37 20.47 3.70 0.08
CA SER A 37 21.05 2.44 0.53
C SER A 37 21.03 2.35 2.05
N GLY A 38 20.97 1.12 2.57
CA GLY A 38 20.92 0.87 3.99
C GLY A 38 19.63 0.18 4.39
N THR A 39 19.56 -0.23 5.64
CA THR A 39 18.42 -1.01 6.10
C THR A 39 17.18 -0.17 6.32
N TYR A 40 16.02 -0.83 6.21
CA TYR A 40 14.79 -0.30 6.79
C TYR A 40 14.88 -0.47 8.30
N HIS A 41 14.61 0.59 9.04
CA HIS A 41 14.66 0.53 10.50
C HIS A 41 13.81 1.63 11.12
N LEU A 42 13.34 1.41 12.34
CA LEU A 42 12.66 2.45 13.11
C LEU A 42 13.68 3.23 13.91
N ASP A 43 13.47 4.54 14.02
CA ASP A 43 14.29 5.35 14.93
C ASP A 43 13.65 5.35 16.32
N GLU A 44 14.24 6.12 17.24
CA GLU A 44 13.76 6.16 18.62
C GLU A 44 12.40 6.83 18.76
N ASN A 45 11.96 7.59 17.74
CA ASN A 45 10.65 8.23 17.74
C ASN A 45 9.58 7.34 17.05
N GLY A 46 9.98 6.19 16.54
CA GLY A 46 9.07 5.28 15.85
C GLY A 46 8.89 5.59 14.38
N ASP A 47 9.71 6.47 13.81
CA ASP A 47 9.67 6.75 12.37
C ASP A 47 10.44 5.67 11.62
N LEU A 48 9.91 5.27 10.48
CA LEU A 48 10.56 4.30 9.60
C LEU A 48 11.50 5.03 8.64
N TRP A 49 12.73 4.55 8.58
CA TRP A 49 13.76 5.07 7.67
C TRP A 49 14.21 4.00 6.70
N LYS A 50 14.65 4.44 5.52
CA LYS A 50 15.45 3.60 4.61
C LYS A 50 16.85 4.21 4.60
N GLY A 51 17.82 3.48 5.16
CA GLY A 51 19.16 4.01 5.32
C GLY A 51 19.16 5.21 6.26
N GLU A 52 20.05 6.16 5.98
CA GLU A 52 20.20 7.34 6.83
C GLU A 52 19.63 8.61 6.19
N THR A 53 19.07 8.50 4.98
CA THR A 53 18.65 9.68 4.23
C THR A 53 17.16 9.78 4.00
N MET A 54 16.43 8.66 4.03
CA MET A 54 15.01 8.68 3.70
C MET A 54 14.16 8.37 4.93
N ASN A 55 13.55 9.42 5.51
CA ASN A 55 12.54 9.22 6.56
C ASN A 55 11.20 8.97 5.89
N ILE A 56 10.82 7.69 5.81
CA ILE A 56 9.58 7.28 5.14
C ILE A 56 8.37 7.80 5.88
N SER A 57 8.38 7.75 7.21
CA SER A 57 7.23 8.17 8.02
C SER A 57 6.86 9.63 7.83
N GLN A 58 7.81 10.47 7.41
CA GLN A 58 7.56 11.89 7.19
C GLN A 58 7.32 12.24 5.72
N ALA A 59 7.26 11.23 4.85
CA ALA A 59 7.14 11.46 3.40
C ALA A 59 5.68 11.68 2.98
N PHE A 60 4.96 12.52 3.70
CA PHE A 60 3.53 12.80 3.43
C PHE A 60 3.32 13.35 2.02
N GLY A 61 4.26 14.16 1.54
CA GLY A 61 4.13 14.75 0.22
C GLY A 61 4.03 13.71 -0.88
N ILE A 62 4.74 12.58 -0.75
CA ILE A 62 4.72 11.53 -1.76
C ILE A 62 3.34 10.88 -1.82
N VAL A 63 2.81 10.44 -0.68
CA VAL A 63 1.52 9.73 -0.66
C VAL A 63 0.37 10.68 -1.01
N ASP A 64 0.43 11.93 -0.55
CA ASP A 64 -0.61 12.91 -0.85
C ASP A 64 -0.59 13.31 -2.31
N HIS A 65 0.59 13.43 -2.92
CA HIS A 65 0.72 13.76 -4.34
C HIS A 65 0.10 12.65 -5.20
N ILE A 66 0.35 11.40 -4.88
CA ILE A 66 -0.24 10.27 -5.60
C ILE A 66 -1.76 10.32 -5.45
N LYS A 67 -2.26 10.52 -4.23
CA LYS A 67 -3.70 10.60 -4.00
C LYS A 67 -4.34 11.73 -4.80
N GLN A 68 -3.73 12.90 -4.79
CA GLN A 68 -4.27 14.05 -5.50
C GLN A 68 -4.34 13.84 -7.01
N ASN A 69 -3.37 13.14 -7.56
CA ASN A 69 -3.27 12.98 -9.01
C ASN A 69 -3.93 11.73 -9.55
N THR A 70 -4.14 10.70 -8.72
CA THR A 70 -4.69 9.42 -9.17
C THR A 70 -5.97 9.02 -8.45
N GLY A 71 -6.26 9.63 -7.30
CA GLY A 71 -7.35 9.18 -6.43
C GLY A 71 -6.99 7.97 -5.60
N MET A 72 -5.80 7.42 -5.74
CA MET A 72 -5.39 6.24 -4.98
C MET A 72 -4.92 6.61 -3.59
N GLU A 73 -5.39 5.87 -2.58
CA GLU A 73 -4.80 5.93 -1.25
C GLU A 73 -3.51 5.14 -1.24
N VAL A 74 -2.54 5.60 -0.46
CA VAL A 74 -1.22 4.96 -0.37
C VAL A 74 -0.85 4.82 1.10
N THR A 75 -0.39 3.63 1.49
CA THR A 75 0.08 3.36 2.85
C THR A 75 1.37 2.56 2.82
N VAL A 76 2.29 2.88 3.72
CA VAL A 76 3.49 2.09 3.97
C VAL A 76 3.39 1.52 5.37
N PHE A 77 3.67 0.22 5.50
CA PHE A 77 3.63 -0.52 6.76
C PHE A 77 5.02 -0.94 7.18
N TRP A 78 5.29 -0.84 8.48
CA TRP A 78 6.38 -1.55 9.14
C TRP A 78 5.76 -2.71 9.89
N GLY A 79 6.10 -3.93 9.47
CA GLY A 79 5.32 -5.06 9.95
C GLY A 79 3.87 -4.88 9.55
N ASP A 80 2.97 -4.99 10.51
CA ASP A 80 1.53 -4.80 10.28
C ASP A 80 1.04 -3.39 10.60
N THR A 81 1.94 -2.47 10.96
CA THR A 81 1.58 -1.14 11.45
C THR A 81 1.74 -0.08 10.36
N ARG A 82 0.72 0.73 10.18
CA ARG A 82 0.76 1.85 9.24
C ARG A 82 1.67 2.95 9.79
N VAL A 83 2.78 3.21 9.09
CA VAL A 83 3.74 4.24 9.51
C VAL A 83 3.70 5.46 8.59
N LEU A 84 3.06 5.35 7.43
CA LEU A 84 2.83 6.46 6.50
C LEU A 84 1.55 6.16 5.74
N THR A 85 0.65 7.12 5.65
CA THR A 85 -0.60 6.90 4.92
C THR A 85 -1.20 8.22 4.44
N SER A 86 -1.88 8.16 3.30
CA SER A 86 -2.69 9.26 2.81
C SER A 86 -4.12 9.19 3.35
N ILE A 87 -4.49 8.07 3.96
CA ILE A 87 -5.87 7.87 4.44
C ILE A 87 -6.11 8.75 5.65
N VAL A 88 -7.16 9.56 5.57
CA VAL A 88 -7.58 10.42 6.68
C VAL A 88 -9.04 10.11 7.02
N ASN A 89 -9.40 10.31 8.29
CA ASN A 89 -10.80 10.19 8.71
C ASN A 89 -11.55 11.49 8.45
N GLU A 90 -12.80 11.57 8.91
CA GLU A 90 -13.63 12.76 8.68
C GLU A 90 -13.07 14.01 9.34
N GLU A 91 -12.29 13.85 10.42
CA GLU A 91 -11.66 14.95 11.11
C GLU A 91 -10.33 15.35 10.47
N GLY A 92 -9.93 14.69 9.39
CA GLY A 92 -8.65 14.97 8.72
C GLY A 92 -7.45 14.32 9.39
N GLU A 93 -7.65 13.38 10.29
CA GLU A 93 -6.57 12.71 11.00
C GLU A 93 -6.07 11.52 10.19
N ARG A 94 -4.76 11.45 9.98
CA ARG A 94 -4.15 10.32 9.27
C ARG A 94 -4.24 9.06 10.13
N GLN A 95 -4.49 7.95 9.47
CA GLN A 95 -4.70 6.67 10.14
C GLN A 95 -3.37 5.96 10.46
N ILE A 96 -2.45 6.72 11.06
CA ILE A 96 -1.14 6.23 11.52
C ILE A 96 -1.33 5.32 12.73
N ASN A 97 -0.47 4.32 12.87
CA ASN A 97 -0.43 3.38 14.00
C ASN A 97 -1.63 2.45 14.09
N THR A 98 -2.38 2.31 12.99
CA THR A 98 -3.39 1.27 12.87
C THR A 98 -2.80 0.06 12.18
N ASN A 99 -3.45 -1.09 12.29
CA ASN A 99 -2.86 -2.37 11.87
C ASN A 99 -3.61 -2.99 10.72
N ALA A 100 -2.87 -3.70 9.86
CA ALA A 100 -3.46 -4.58 8.87
C ALA A 100 -3.95 -5.85 9.56
N SER A 101 -4.87 -6.58 8.90
CA SER A 101 -5.38 -7.83 9.44
C SER A 101 -4.31 -8.92 9.39
N GLU A 102 -4.48 -9.94 10.24
CA GLU A 102 -3.57 -11.10 10.26
C GLU A 102 -3.57 -11.83 8.92
N GLU A 103 -4.72 -11.88 8.24
CA GLU A 103 -4.81 -12.54 6.94
C GLU A 103 -3.94 -11.84 5.90
N ILE A 104 -3.97 -10.51 5.85
CA ILE A 104 -3.17 -9.74 4.91
C ILE A 104 -1.69 -9.93 5.21
N VAL A 105 -1.30 -9.83 6.48
CA VAL A 105 0.10 -10.04 6.89
C VAL A 105 0.58 -11.41 6.46
N SER A 106 -0.24 -12.45 6.69
CA SER A 106 0.14 -13.81 6.31
C SER A 106 0.35 -13.94 4.80
N ARG A 107 -0.58 -13.42 4.02
CA ARG A 107 -0.53 -13.58 2.56
C ARG A 107 0.60 -12.77 1.94
N VAL A 108 0.87 -11.59 2.45
CA VAL A 108 1.82 -10.66 1.84
C VAL A 108 3.22 -10.84 2.42
N MET A 109 3.34 -10.82 3.74
CA MET A 109 4.66 -10.86 4.38
C MET A 109 5.17 -12.27 4.56
N GLU A 110 4.34 -13.19 5.06
CA GLU A 110 4.82 -14.54 5.35
C GLU A 110 4.96 -15.36 4.08
N LYS A 111 4.01 -15.24 3.16
CA LYS A 111 4.03 -16.01 1.91
C LYS A 111 4.69 -15.27 0.75
N GLY A 112 4.97 -13.97 0.93
CA GLY A 112 5.70 -13.19 -0.07
C GLY A 112 4.91 -12.91 -1.33
N GLY A 113 3.59 -12.82 -1.22
CA GLY A 113 2.72 -12.63 -2.38
C GLY A 113 2.13 -11.26 -2.48
N THR A 114 1.60 -10.94 -3.65
CA THR A 114 0.78 -9.76 -3.85
C THR A 114 -0.65 -10.12 -3.48
N TYR A 115 -1.31 -9.26 -2.70
CA TYR A 115 -2.71 -9.46 -2.33
C TYR A 115 -3.55 -8.41 -3.05
N GLN A 116 -4.51 -8.87 -3.83
CA GLN A 116 -5.41 -8.00 -4.58
C GLN A 116 -6.84 -8.42 -4.30
N GLU A 117 -7.70 -7.47 -3.95
CA GLU A 117 -9.08 -7.76 -3.61
C GLU A 117 -9.94 -6.55 -3.93
N ARG A 118 -11.23 -6.77 -4.09
CA ARG A 118 -12.23 -5.71 -4.29
C ARG A 118 -13.28 -5.79 -3.19
N ASN A 119 -14.09 -4.73 -3.09
CA ASN A 119 -15.15 -4.61 -2.08
C ASN A 119 -14.59 -4.57 -0.66
N VAL A 120 -13.39 -4.03 -0.48
CA VAL A 120 -12.77 -3.90 0.84
C VAL A 120 -13.23 -2.59 1.45
N GLU A 121 -13.81 -2.66 2.63
CA GLU A 121 -14.32 -1.46 3.30
C GLU A 121 -13.23 -0.81 4.16
N ILE A 122 -13.01 0.48 3.93
CA ILE A 122 -12.07 1.28 4.71
C ILE A 122 -12.81 2.57 5.07
N LEU A 123 -13.02 2.79 6.36
CA LEU A 123 -13.73 3.97 6.89
C LEU A 123 -15.07 4.19 6.20
N GLY A 124 -15.82 3.10 6.01
CA GLY A 124 -17.17 3.14 5.48
C GLY A 124 -17.26 3.27 3.97
N ARG A 125 -16.17 3.19 3.26
CA ARG A 125 -16.13 3.30 1.80
C ARG A 125 -15.46 2.07 1.22
N LYS A 126 -15.93 1.60 0.07
CA LYS A 126 -15.40 0.40 -0.57
C LYS A 126 -14.25 0.73 -1.51
N TYR A 127 -13.24 -0.11 -1.47
CA TYR A 127 -12.02 0.04 -2.26
C TYR A 127 -11.64 -1.25 -2.97
N ILE A 128 -10.97 -1.07 -4.11
CA ILE A 128 -10.14 -2.10 -4.70
C ILE A 128 -8.76 -1.90 -4.07
N VAL A 129 -8.12 -2.98 -3.61
CA VAL A 129 -6.85 -2.88 -2.89
C VAL A 129 -5.77 -3.74 -3.51
N CYS A 130 -4.54 -3.30 -3.34
CA CYS A 130 -3.35 -4.04 -3.74
C CYS A 130 -2.29 -3.86 -2.67
N TYR A 131 -1.75 -4.97 -2.15
CA TYR A 131 -0.67 -4.96 -1.17
C TYR A 131 0.52 -5.70 -1.77
N ILE A 132 1.72 -5.15 -1.59
CA ILE A 132 2.97 -5.86 -1.95
C ILE A 132 3.89 -5.89 -0.73
N PRO A 133 4.78 -6.89 -0.65
CA PRO A 133 5.74 -6.92 0.45
C PRO A 133 6.89 -5.95 0.22
N VAL A 134 7.48 -5.49 1.32
CA VAL A 134 8.71 -4.72 1.33
C VAL A 134 9.77 -5.60 1.99
N TYR A 135 10.88 -5.79 1.31
CA TYR A 135 11.96 -6.66 1.78
C TYR A 135 13.09 -5.84 2.36
N GLN A 136 13.74 -6.40 3.39
CA GLN A 136 14.91 -5.77 3.98
C GLN A 136 16.03 -5.65 2.93
N GLU A 137 16.89 -4.67 3.12
CA GLU A 137 18.04 -4.42 2.23
C GLU A 137 18.83 -5.70 2.00
N ASN A 138 19.03 -6.05 0.73
CA ASN A 138 19.81 -7.22 0.31
C ASN A 138 19.32 -8.53 0.93
N SER A 139 18.00 -8.65 1.15
CA SER A 139 17.41 -9.77 1.85
C SER A 139 16.07 -10.14 1.23
N LYS A 140 15.60 -11.32 1.53
CA LYS A 140 14.25 -11.77 1.17
C LYS A 140 13.30 -11.73 2.37
N GLU A 141 13.77 -11.17 3.48
CA GLU A 141 12.94 -11.02 4.67
C GLU A 141 11.96 -9.86 4.50
N SER A 142 10.67 -10.14 4.57
CA SER A 142 9.65 -9.09 4.52
C SER A 142 9.64 -8.31 5.83
N VAL A 143 9.76 -7.00 5.74
CA VAL A 143 9.75 -6.14 6.94
C VAL A 143 8.54 -5.23 6.97
N GLY A 144 7.80 -5.16 5.87
CA GLY A 144 6.61 -4.31 5.79
C GLY A 144 5.84 -4.57 4.53
N MET A 145 4.96 -3.63 4.20
CA MET A 145 4.09 -3.73 3.02
C MET A 145 3.84 -2.35 2.47
N ILE A 146 3.49 -2.30 1.17
CA ILE A 146 2.93 -1.11 0.57
C ILE A 146 1.52 -1.43 0.10
N PHE A 147 0.60 -0.54 0.41
CA PHE A 147 -0.82 -0.65 0.08
C PHE A 147 -1.21 0.44 -0.89
N LEU A 148 -1.94 0.08 -1.91
CA LEU A 148 -2.66 1.01 -2.79
C LEU A 148 -4.15 0.69 -2.71
N GLY A 149 -4.98 1.73 -2.63
CA GLY A 149 -6.42 1.55 -2.62
C GLY A 149 -7.10 2.53 -3.55
N THR A 150 -7.92 2.02 -4.46
CA THR A 150 -8.70 2.84 -5.37
C THR A 150 -10.16 2.78 -4.92
N PRO A 151 -10.81 3.94 -4.66
CA PRO A 151 -12.22 3.92 -4.31
C PRO A 151 -13.04 3.29 -5.42
N GLN A 152 -13.92 2.38 -5.05
CA GLN A 152 -14.89 1.83 -6.00
C GLN A 152 -16.02 2.84 -6.18
N GLU A 153 -16.45 2.98 -7.41
CA GLU A 153 -17.53 3.90 -7.65
C GLU A 153 -18.82 3.41 -7.04
N LYS A 154 -19.42 4.31 -6.33
CA LYS A 154 -20.78 4.27 -5.82
C LYS A 154 -21.43 2.92 -5.84
#